data_c5699b9a253be1443be7b8727091ab94
#
_entry.id   c5699b9a253be1443be7b8727091ab94
#
_cell.length_a   1.000
_cell.length_b   1.000
_cell.length_c   1.000
_cell.angle_alpha   90.00
_cell.angle_beta   90.00
_cell.angle_gamma   90.00
#
_symmetry.space_group_name_H-M   'P 1'
#
loop_
_entity.id
_entity.type
_entity.pdbx_description
1 polymer ?
#
loop_
_entity_poly.entity_id
_entity_poly.type
_entity_poly.pdbx_seq_one_letter_code
_entity_poly.pdbx_strand_id
1 'polypeptide(L)'
;MPQTGSGMYWEEHGQGPAALVLLPGFGASAGLMAGIARHLSGFRVLVFDLPGHGGSAGAPADGRLPALAATLHDAIKDAGVGAHFLAGCSLGGAIALRMALDHPDEVRALVGIVPWNAAGTTADDQVIAGFDAAYGDAGALARGVAAISVDPSKTSGLVDGMLTVTERMWHGWLAGGALTSQADELPGLRVPACSIIGGKDVVVDQAAQLDDVRRIPGGRAVLLSDLGHLCGLERPDVVANEITAFLTTVDTESG
;
A
#
# COMPACT_ATOMS: atom_id res chain seq x y z
N MET A 1 -3.68 2.14 22.84
CA MET A 1 -3.27 2.02 21.43
C MET A 1 -3.23 3.43 20.87
N PRO A 2 -2.17 3.85 20.17
CA PRO A 2 -2.10 5.21 19.66
C PRO A 2 -3.16 5.42 18.57
N GLN A 3 -3.90 6.53 18.69
CA GLN A 3 -4.82 7.02 17.66
C GLN A 3 -4.61 8.52 17.49
N THR A 4 -4.74 9.00 16.25
CA THR A 4 -4.73 10.44 15.95
C THR A 4 -6.04 11.11 16.39
N GLY A 5 -6.08 12.44 16.40
CA GLY A 5 -7.32 13.20 16.61
C GLY A 5 -8.38 12.91 15.55
N SER A 6 -7.98 12.46 14.35
CA SER A 6 -8.86 12.03 13.25
C SER A 6 -9.36 10.57 13.37
N GLY A 7 -8.99 9.84 14.44
CA GLY A 7 -9.39 8.44 14.65
C GLY A 7 -8.60 7.42 13.85
N MET A 8 -7.46 7.80 13.29
CA MET A 8 -6.57 6.89 12.60
C MET A 8 -5.72 6.09 13.58
N TYR A 9 -5.64 4.78 13.35
CA TYR A 9 -4.84 3.82 14.12
C TYR A 9 -3.52 3.53 13.42
N TRP A 10 -2.43 3.39 14.19
CA TRP A 10 -1.15 2.89 13.70
C TRP A 10 -0.41 2.06 14.73
N GLU A 11 0.56 1.27 14.27
CA GLU A 11 1.54 0.56 15.09
C GLU A 11 2.94 1.07 14.79
N GLU A 12 3.80 1.13 15.81
CA GLU A 12 5.19 1.54 15.67
C GLU A 12 6.13 0.35 15.93
N HIS A 13 7.10 0.17 15.02
CA HIS A 13 8.11 -0.88 15.07
C HIS A 13 9.51 -0.30 14.83
N GLY A 14 10.52 -0.90 15.46
CA GLY A 14 11.90 -0.45 15.33
C GLY A 14 12.17 0.89 16.04
N GLN A 15 13.43 1.30 16.03
CA GLN A 15 13.91 2.54 16.67
C GLN A 15 15.02 3.20 15.85
N GLY A 16 15.03 2.98 14.54
CA GLY A 16 16.00 3.62 13.64
C GLY A 16 15.81 5.14 13.54
N PRO A 17 16.84 5.86 13.09
CA PRO A 17 16.79 7.32 13.05
C PRO A 17 15.88 7.88 11.95
N ALA A 18 15.62 7.12 10.89
CA ALA A 18 14.78 7.53 9.79
C ALA A 18 13.37 6.94 9.93
N ALA A 19 12.35 7.77 9.74
CA ALA A 19 10.96 7.33 9.75
C ALA A 19 10.61 6.70 8.38
N LEU A 20 9.91 5.55 8.45
CA LEU A 20 9.29 4.90 7.31
C LEU A 20 7.81 4.68 7.61
N VAL A 21 6.94 5.26 6.81
CA VAL A 21 5.50 4.99 6.85
C VAL A 21 5.20 3.83 5.92
N LEU A 22 4.50 2.81 6.42
CA LEU A 22 4.09 1.63 5.67
C LEU A 22 2.56 1.55 5.61
N LEU A 23 2.01 1.53 4.40
CA LEU A 23 0.58 1.49 4.11
C LEU A 23 0.17 0.10 3.60
N PRO A 24 -0.84 -0.55 4.23
CA PRO A 24 -1.36 -1.85 3.81
C PRO A 24 -2.08 -1.81 2.46
N GLY A 25 -2.36 -2.99 1.91
CA GLY A 25 -3.32 -3.17 0.82
C GLY A 25 -4.76 -3.19 1.32
N PHE A 26 -5.70 -3.30 0.37
CA PHE A 26 -7.14 -3.39 0.65
C PHE A 26 -7.45 -4.59 1.56
N GLY A 27 -8.15 -4.34 2.65
CA GLY A 27 -8.53 -5.36 3.63
C GLY A 27 -7.42 -5.78 4.59
N ALA A 28 -6.17 -5.35 4.38
CA ALA A 28 -5.09 -5.63 5.31
C ALA A 28 -5.05 -4.58 6.45
N SER A 29 -4.47 -4.97 7.58
CA SER A 29 -4.30 -4.13 8.76
C SER A 29 -2.82 -3.91 9.09
N ALA A 30 -2.55 -2.96 9.99
CA ALA A 30 -1.22 -2.71 10.52
C ALA A 30 -0.61 -4.01 11.11
N GLY A 31 -1.39 -4.76 11.88
CA GLY A 31 -0.95 -6.04 12.43
C GLY A 31 -0.54 -7.09 11.39
N LEU A 32 -1.22 -7.14 10.24
CA LEU A 32 -0.84 -8.02 9.13
C LEU A 32 0.48 -7.57 8.48
N MET A 33 0.69 -6.26 8.33
CA MET A 33 1.93 -5.71 7.76
C MET A 33 3.10 -5.69 8.75
N ALA A 34 2.87 -5.97 10.03
CA ALA A 34 3.92 -6.10 11.04
C ALA A 34 4.98 -7.15 10.68
N GLY A 35 4.64 -8.13 9.82
CA GLY A 35 5.59 -9.05 9.22
C GLY A 35 6.73 -8.35 8.51
N ILE A 36 6.44 -7.37 7.63
CA ILE A 36 7.45 -6.55 6.94
C ILE A 36 8.15 -5.65 7.95
N ALA A 37 7.39 -4.93 8.79
CA ALA A 37 7.95 -3.95 9.72
C ALA A 37 9.02 -4.54 10.65
N ARG A 38 8.85 -5.78 11.12
CA ARG A 38 9.84 -6.47 11.97
C ARG A 38 11.19 -6.72 11.28
N HIS A 39 11.24 -6.77 9.96
CA HIS A 39 12.48 -6.94 9.19
C HIS A 39 13.14 -5.60 8.80
N LEU A 40 12.51 -4.46 9.10
CA LEU A 40 12.98 -3.10 8.78
C LEU A 40 13.70 -2.44 9.98
N SER A 41 14.58 -3.17 10.66
CA SER A 41 15.20 -2.76 11.93
C SER A 41 16.03 -1.47 11.86
N GLY A 42 16.45 -1.04 10.67
CA GLY A 42 17.18 0.23 10.44
C GLY A 42 16.29 1.47 10.49
N PHE A 43 14.99 1.31 10.59
CA PHE A 43 14.00 2.39 10.51
C PHE A 43 13.12 2.45 11.77
N ARG A 44 12.54 3.62 12.02
CA ARG A 44 11.35 3.79 12.84
C ARG A 44 10.14 3.61 11.93
N VAL A 45 9.49 2.44 11.96
CA VAL A 45 8.41 2.09 11.04
C VAL A 45 7.07 2.38 11.68
N LEU A 46 6.26 3.21 11.04
CA LEU A 46 4.87 3.45 11.41
C LEU A 46 3.96 2.77 10.40
N VAL A 47 3.20 1.80 10.84
CA VAL A 47 2.25 1.06 10.00
C VAL A 47 0.85 1.58 10.31
N PHE A 48 0.21 2.27 9.38
CA PHE A 48 -1.15 2.80 9.55
C PHE A 48 -2.18 1.82 9.02
N ASP A 49 -3.30 1.65 9.75
CA ASP A 49 -4.52 1.13 9.11
C ASP A 49 -5.05 2.16 8.12
N LEU A 50 -5.50 1.74 6.96
CA LEU A 50 -6.09 2.66 5.99
C LEU A 50 -7.44 3.22 6.51
N PRO A 51 -7.85 4.43 6.11
CA PRO A 51 -9.17 4.94 6.44
C PRO A 51 -10.27 3.92 6.09
N GLY A 52 -11.22 3.70 6.99
CA GLY A 52 -12.29 2.72 6.79
C GLY A 52 -11.87 1.25 6.98
N HIS A 53 -10.65 0.96 7.46
CA HIS A 53 -10.12 -0.39 7.73
C HIS A 53 -9.79 -0.56 9.22
N GLY A 54 -9.92 -1.76 9.73
CA GLY A 54 -9.43 -2.17 11.04
C GLY A 54 -9.68 -1.17 12.16
N GLY A 55 -8.61 -0.75 12.86
CA GLY A 55 -8.66 0.25 13.92
C GLY A 55 -8.97 1.67 13.43
N SER A 56 -8.86 1.93 12.11
CA SER A 56 -9.23 3.19 11.43
C SER A 56 -10.63 3.15 10.80
N ALA A 57 -11.48 2.17 11.12
CA ALA A 57 -12.84 2.06 10.55
C ALA A 57 -13.70 3.30 10.81
N GLY A 58 -13.46 4.03 11.90
CA GLY A 58 -14.17 5.28 12.24
C GLY A 58 -13.64 6.53 11.50
N ALA A 59 -12.49 6.45 10.84
CA ALA A 59 -11.92 7.58 10.11
C ALA A 59 -12.69 7.85 8.81
N PRO A 60 -12.75 9.11 8.34
CA PRO A 60 -13.43 9.45 7.08
C PRO A 60 -12.86 8.64 5.90
N ALA A 61 -13.71 7.87 5.24
CA ALA A 61 -13.35 7.05 4.10
C ALA A 61 -14.54 6.93 3.13
N ASP A 62 -14.35 7.40 1.89
CA ASP A 62 -15.34 7.30 0.83
C ASP A 62 -14.78 6.58 -0.41
N GLY A 63 -13.61 5.95 -0.27
CA GLY A 63 -12.93 5.22 -1.32
C GLY A 63 -12.23 6.08 -2.38
N ARG A 64 -12.40 7.40 -2.38
CA ARG A 64 -11.75 8.28 -3.36
C ARG A 64 -10.29 8.52 -3.00
N LEU A 65 -9.41 8.25 -3.96
CA LEU A 65 -7.96 8.26 -3.75
C LEU A 65 -7.41 9.56 -3.15
N PRO A 66 -7.76 10.77 -3.65
CA PRO A 66 -7.27 12.02 -3.05
C PRO A 66 -7.73 12.22 -1.59
N ALA A 67 -8.97 11.82 -1.26
CA ALA A 67 -9.49 11.95 0.09
C ALA A 67 -8.80 10.99 1.08
N LEU A 68 -8.51 9.76 0.65
CA LEU A 68 -7.75 8.79 1.44
C LEU A 68 -6.32 9.28 1.69
N ALA A 69 -5.65 9.82 0.67
CA ALA A 69 -4.31 10.37 0.78
C ALA A 69 -4.26 11.56 1.75
N ALA A 70 -5.21 12.50 1.65
CA ALA A 70 -5.29 13.64 2.56
C ALA A 70 -5.52 13.20 4.01
N THR A 71 -6.44 12.25 4.27
CA THR A 71 -6.69 11.73 5.61
C THR A 71 -5.45 11.09 6.22
N LEU A 72 -4.70 10.32 5.43
CA LEU A 72 -3.45 9.68 5.88
C LEU A 72 -2.32 10.69 6.10
N HIS A 73 -2.19 11.68 5.21
CA HIS A 73 -1.21 12.75 5.38
C HIS A 73 -1.41 13.51 6.71
N ASP A 74 -2.64 13.90 6.99
CA ASP A 74 -2.97 14.57 8.26
C ASP A 74 -2.67 13.67 9.47
N ALA A 75 -3.00 12.38 9.37
CA ALA A 75 -2.73 11.42 10.45
C ALA A 75 -1.23 11.22 10.71
N ILE A 76 -0.40 11.19 9.66
CA ILE A 76 1.06 11.07 9.76
C ILE A 76 1.63 12.31 10.46
N LYS A 77 1.14 13.50 10.13
CA LYS A 77 1.53 14.74 10.82
C LYS A 77 1.08 14.76 12.28
N ASP A 78 -0.13 14.30 12.58
CA ASP A 78 -0.65 14.16 13.95
C ASP A 78 0.19 13.17 14.79
N ALA A 79 0.76 12.14 14.15
CA ALA A 79 1.69 11.21 14.78
C ALA A 79 3.10 11.79 15.00
N GLY A 80 3.32 13.07 14.65
CA GLY A 80 4.60 13.76 14.83
C GLY A 80 5.70 13.31 13.88
N VAL A 81 5.31 12.81 12.70
CA VAL A 81 6.26 12.39 11.66
C VAL A 81 6.51 13.55 10.70
N GLY A 82 7.79 13.95 10.58
CA GLY A 82 8.26 14.93 9.61
C GLY A 82 8.58 14.28 8.26
N ALA A 83 9.69 14.69 7.64
CA ALA A 83 10.14 14.07 6.38
C ALA A 83 10.42 12.56 6.58
N HIS A 84 9.84 11.74 5.73
CA HIS A 84 9.80 10.29 5.90
C HIS A 84 9.93 9.53 4.59
N PHE A 85 10.36 8.29 4.67
CA PHE A 85 10.19 7.32 3.59
C PHE A 85 8.75 6.81 3.58
N LEU A 86 8.23 6.51 2.40
CA LEU A 86 6.86 6.04 2.24
C LEU A 86 6.83 4.75 1.43
N ALA A 87 6.25 3.69 2.01
CA ALA A 87 6.04 2.42 1.33
C ALA A 87 4.56 2.06 1.35
N GLY A 88 4.03 1.52 0.26
CA GLY A 88 2.62 1.14 0.19
C GLY A 88 2.38 -0.11 -0.65
N CYS A 89 1.51 -1.00 -0.14
CA CYS A 89 1.12 -2.24 -0.79
C CYS A 89 -0.19 -2.03 -1.55
N SER A 90 -0.28 -2.41 -2.82
CA SER A 90 -1.51 -2.40 -3.62
C SER A 90 -2.25 -1.04 -3.53
N LEU A 91 -3.46 -0.98 -2.96
CA LEU A 91 -4.19 0.26 -2.65
C LEU A 91 -3.31 1.24 -1.86
N GLY A 92 -2.61 0.76 -0.82
CA GLY A 92 -1.66 1.60 -0.07
C GLY A 92 -0.57 2.19 -0.96
N GLY A 93 -0.17 1.49 -2.02
CA GLY A 93 0.77 1.97 -3.03
C GLY A 93 0.19 3.10 -3.88
N ALA A 94 -1.09 3.02 -4.28
CA ALA A 94 -1.77 4.11 -4.98
C ALA A 94 -1.91 5.37 -4.10
N ILE A 95 -2.24 5.17 -2.81
CA ILE A 95 -2.33 6.26 -1.85
C ILE A 95 -0.94 6.89 -1.62
N ALA A 96 0.10 6.07 -1.46
CA ALA A 96 1.47 6.52 -1.29
C ALA A 96 1.97 7.34 -2.48
N LEU A 97 1.64 6.91 -3.72
CA LEU A 97 1.93 7.68 -4.93
C LEU A 97 1.24 9.05 -4.89
N ARG A 98 -0.06 9.09 -4.55
CA ARG A 98 -0.81 10.35 -4.44
C ARG A 98 -0.17 11.30 -3.42
N MET A 99 0.21 10.78 -2.26
CA MET A 99 0.89 11.58 -1.23
C MET A 99 2.25 12.10 -1.70
N ALA A 100 3.05 11.28 -2.39
CA ALA A 100 4.35 11.70 -2.91
C ALA A 100 4.23 12.77 -4.03
N LEU A 101 3.15 12.74 -4.81
CA LEU A 101 2.84 13.75 -5.82
C LEU A 101 2.38 15.07 -5.17
N ASP A 102 1.53 14.99 -4.12
CA ASP A 102 0.97 16.16 -3.46
C ASP A 102 1.95 16.82 -2.48
N HIS A 103 2.81 16.02 -1.80
CA HIS A 103 3.70 16.47 -0.72
C HIS A 103 5.17 16.02 -0.95
N PRO A 104 5.77 16.34 -2.11
CA PRO A 104 7.11 15.83 -2.45
C PRO A 104 8.21 16.33 -1.51
N ASP A 105 8.00 17.40 -0.77
CA ASP A 105 8.98 17.94 0.18
C ASP A 105 8.96 17.19 1.54
N GLU A 106 7.91 16.42 1.81
CA GLU A 106 7.77 15.62 3.03
C GLU A 106 8.11 14.14 2.80
N VAL A 107 8.04 13.65 1.53
CA VAL A 107 8.37 12.27 1.17
C VAL A 107 9.80 12.20 0.65
N ARG A 108 10.68 11.46 1.36
CA ARG A 108 12.10 11.31 0.99
C ARG A 108 12.32 10.33 -0.16
N ALA A 109 11.54 9.25 -0.19
CA ALA A 109 11.48 8.29 -1.29
C ALA A 109 10.18 7.47 -1.19
N LEU A 110 9.76 6.90 -2.32
CA LEU A 110 8.55 6.10 -2.47
C LEU A 110 8.89 4.65 -2.83
N VAL A 111 8.29 3.69 -2.13
CA VAL A 111 8.34 2.27 -2.50
C VAL A 111 6.92 1.74 -2.73
N GLY A 112 6.62 1.35 -3.95
CA GLY A 112 5.41 0.59 -4.28
C GLY A 112 5.67 -0.91 -4.07
N ILE A 113 4.83 -1.59 -3.30
CA ILE A 113 4.85 -3.05 -3.13
C ILE A 113 3.64 -3.60 -3.88
N VAL A 114 3.86 -4.25 -5.03
CA VAL A 114 2.78 -4.64 -5.96
C VAL A 114 1.72 -3.54 -6.09
N PRO A 115 2.14 -2.29 -6.36
CA PRO A 115 1.27 -1.13 -6.25
C PRO A 115 0.12 -1.22 -7.25
N TRP A 116 -1.04 -0.65 -6.90
CA TRP A 116 -2.13 -0.48 -7.85
C TRP A 116 -1.67 0.35 -9.04
N ASN A 117 -2.07 -0.05 -10.25
CA ASN A 117 -1.65 0.65 -11.47
C ASN A 117 -1.99 2.14 -11.42
N ALA A 118 -1.05 3.00 -11.83
CA ALA A 118 -1.28 4.44 -11.86
C ALA A 118 -2.39 4.85 -12.84
N ALA A 119 -2.64 4.06 -13.87
CA ALA A 119 -3.76 4.28 -14.80
C ALA A 119 -5.13 3.86 -14.24
N GLY A 120 -5.18 3.29 -13.03
CA GLY A 120 -6.36 2.66 -12.47
C GLY A 120 -6.47 1.19 -12.87
N THR A 121 -7.58 0.54 -12.48
CA THR A 121 -7.80 -0.87 -12.84
C THR A 121 -8.13 -1.04 -14.32
N THR A 122 -7.62 -2.13 -14.88
CA THR A 122 -8.01 -2.67 -16.20
C THR A 122 -8.85 -3.94 -16.06
N ALA A 123 -9.27 -4.28 -14.83
CA ALA A 123 -10.10 -5.46 -14.60
C ALA A 123 -11.46 -5.34 -15.30
N ASP A 124 -11.95 -6.49 -15.77
CA ASP A 124 -13.29 -6.60 -16.34
C ASP A 124 -14.37 -6.20 -15.33
N ASP A 125 -15.43 -5.55 -15.79
CA ASP A 125 -16.57 -5.12 -14.96
C ASP A 125 -17.19 -6.28 -14.16
N GLN A 126 -17.16 -7.52 -14.68
CA GLN A 126 -17.64 -8.70 -13.97
C GLN A 126 -16.75 -9.08 -12.79
N VAL A 127 -15.43 -8.90 -12.93
CA VAL A 127 -14.46 -9.14 -11.84
C VAL A 127 -14.69 -8.12 -10.72
N ILE A 128 -14.84 -6.84 -11.08
CA ILE A 128 -15.13 -5.76 -10.14
C ILE A 128 -16.46 -6.01 -9.43
N ALA A 129 -17.53 -6.32 -10.19
CA ALA A 129 -18.85 -6.61 -9.63
C ALA A 129 -18.86 -7.86 -8.74
N GLY A 130 -18.08 -8.88 -9.09
CA GLY A 130 -17.93 -10.09 -8.28
C GLY A 130 -17.22 -9.81 -6.95
N PHE A 131 -16.21 -8.96 -6.96
CA PHE A 131 -15.52 -8.55 -5.75
C PHE A 131 -16.40 -7.60 -4.90
N ASP A 132 -17.13 -6.69 -5.54
CA ASP A 132 -18.09 -5.80 -4.87
C ASP A 132 -19.18 -6.59 -4.14
N ALA A 133 -19.73 -7.60 -4.78
CA ALA A 133 -20.75 -8.49 -4.22
C ALA A 133 -20.22 -9.39 -3.08
N ALA A 134 -18.91 -9.52 -2.91
CA ALA A 134 -18.30 -10.31 -1.84
C ALA A 134 -18.27 -9.56 -0.49
N TYR A 135 -18.73 -8.31 -0.43
CA TYR A 135 -18.81 -7.54 0.82
C TYR A 135 -19.55 -8.31 1.92
N GLY A 136 -18.89 -8.52 3.06
CA GLY A 136 -19.47 -9.23 4.20
C GLY A 136 -19.62 -10.75 4.05
N ASP A 137 -19.27 -11.34 2.90
CA ASP A 137 -19.30 -12.79 2.69
C ASP A 137 -17.91 -13.41 2.91
N ALA A 138 -17.66 -13.92 4.12
CA ALA A 138 -16.40 -14.57 4.48
C ALA A 138 -16.01 -15.72 3.54
N GLY A 139 -16.98 -16.48 3.02
CA GLY A 139 -16.74 -17.60 2.11
C GLY A 139 -16.30 -17.13 0.73
N ALA A 140 -16.94 -16.09 0.19
CA ALA A 140 -16.53 -15.47 -1.08
C ALA A 140 -15.14 -14.85 -0.95
N LEU A 141 -14.88 -14.10 0.13
CA LEU A 141 -13.59 -13.48 0.41
C LEU A 141 -12.47 -14.53 0.54
N ALA A 142 -12.72 -15.63 1.26
CA ALA A 142 -11.74 -16.70 1.40
C ALA A 142 -11.38 -17.33 0.05
N ARG A 143 -12.37 -17.56 -0.83
CA ARG A 143 -12.11 -18.05 -2.20
C ARG A 143 -11.29 -17.04 -3.02
N GLY A 144 -11.62 -15.74 -2.91
CA GLY A 144 -10.88 -14.67 -3.58
C GLY A 144 -9.43 -14.60 -3.12
N VAL A 145 -9.18 -14.58 -1.81
CA VAL A 145 -7.83 -14.58 -1.23
C VAL A 145 -7.04 -15.80 -1.67
N ALA A 146 -7.64 -17.00 -1.65
CA ALA A 146 -6.97 -18.21 -2.11
C ALA A 146 -6.60 -18.15 -3.61
N ALA A 147 -7.44 -17.55 -4.44
CA ALA A 147 -7.21 -17.43 -5.88
C ALA A 147 -6.03 -16.51 -6.24
N ILE A 148 -5.72 -15.51 -5.40
CA ILE A 148 -4.62 -14.56 -5.62
C ILE A 148 -3.36 -14.88 -4.80
N SER A 149 -3.40 -15.93 -3.96
CA SER A 149 -2.28 -16.37 -3.13
C SER A 149 -1.37 -17.34 -3.89
N VAL A 150 -0.06 -17.18 -3.72
CA VAL A 150 0.94 -18.19 -4.10
C VAL A 150 1.10 -19.23 -2.98
N ASP A 151 1.03 -18.78 -1.73
CA ASP A 151 1.03 -19.63 -0.52
C ASP A 151 -0.14 -19.25 0.42
N PRO A 152 -1.33 -19.88 0.24
CA PRO A 152 -2.50 -19.56 1.06
C PRO A 152 -2.30 -19.78 2.57
N SER A 153 -1.31 -20.61 2.97
CA SER A 153 -1.01 -20.85 4.39
C SER A 153 -0.49 -19.60 5.12
N LYS A 154 -0.01 -18.60 4.36
CA LYS A 154 0.58 -17.35 4.87
C LYS A 154 -0.39 -16.17 4.92
N THR A 155 -1.60 -16.32 4.37
CA THR A 155 -2.56 -15.24 4.20
C THR A 155 -3.70 -15.27 5.22
N SER A 156 -3.53 -16.05 6.29
CA SER A 156 -4.47 -16.08 7.41
C SER A 156 -4.63 -14.69 8.02
N GLY A 157 -5.87 -14.34 8.36
CA GLY A 157 -6.22 -13.03 8.90
C GLY A 157 -6.58 -11.98 7.85
N LEU A 158 -6.24 -12.16 6.55
CA LEU A 158 -6.63 -11.20 5.52
C LEU A 158 -8.16 -11.15 5.32
N VAL A 159 -8.83 -12.30 5.36
CA VAL A 159 -10.30 -12.37 5.29
C VAL A 159 -10.93 -11.63 6.47
N ASP A 160 -10.41 -11.85 7.68
CA ASP A 160 -10.91 -11.16 8.88
C ASP A 160 -10.70 -9.64 8.75
N GLY A 161 -9.55 -9.21 8.22
CA GLY A 161 -9.30 -7.81 7.92
C GLY A 161 -10.27 -7.23 6.89
N MET A 162 -10.55 -7.95 5.80
CA MET A 162 -11.51 -7.54 4.79
C MET A 162 -12.93 -7.37 5.35
N LEU A 163 -13.33 -8.23 6.30
CA LEU A 163 -14.63 -8.14 6.97
C LEU A 163 -14.74 -6.91 7.89
N THR A 164 -13.64 -6.25 8.24
CA THR A 164 -13.65 -5.00 9.03
C THR A 164 -13.74 -3.75 8.15
N VAL A 165 -13.59 -3.88 6.83
CA VAL A 165 -13.69 -2.73 5.91
C VAL A 165 -15.11 -2.18 5.93
N THR A 166 -15.24 -0.86 6.10
CA THR A 166 -16.56 -0.24 6.11
C THR A 166 -17.21 -0.30 4.72
N GLU A 167 -18.53 -0.46 4.69
CA GLU A 167 -19.32 -0.53 3.45
C GLU A 167 -19.01 0.66 2.52
N ARG A 168 -18.97 1.87 3.07
CA ARG A 168 -18.68 3.08 2.31
C ARG A 168 -17.29 3.06 1.67
N MET A 169 -16.28 2.56 2.37
CA MET A 169 -14.93 2.42 1.83
C MET A 169 -14.89 1.33 0.76
N TRP A 170 -15.54 0.19 1.02
CA TRP A 170 -15.56 -0.95 0.10
C TRP A 170 -16.10 -0.56 -1.26
N HIS A 171 -17.38 -0.14 -1.28
CA HIS A 171 -18.06 0.23 -2.53
C HIS A 171 -17.48 1.50 -3.16
N GLY A 172 -17.06 2.47 -2.35
CA GLY A 172 -16.46 3.72 -2.86
C GLY A 172 -15.13 3.51 -3.56
N TRP A 173 -14.28 2.60 -3.05
CA TRP A 173 -13.03 2.24 -3.71
C TRP A 173 -13.31 1.60 -5.08
N LEU A 174 -14.17 0.60 -5.13
CA LEU A 174 -14.47 -0.13 -6.36
C LEU A 174 -15.19 0.73 -7.42
N ALA A 175 -16.09 1.62 -6.97
CA ALA A 175 -16.84 2.49 -7.88
C ALA A 175 -16.05 3.72 -8.36
N GLY A 176 -14.95 4.09 -7.70
CA GLY A 176 -14.25 5.34 -8.00
C GLY A 176 -12.74 5.28 -7.81
N GLY A 177 -12.25 4.99 -6.61
CA GLY A 177 -10.82 5.04 -6.31
C GLY A 177 -9.97 4.11 -7.18
N ALA A 178 -10.43 2.87 -7.37
CA ALA A 178 -9.76 1.88 -8.20
C ALA A 178 -9.67 2.26 -9.68
N LEU A 179 -10.57 3.13 -10.14
CA LEU A 179 -10.64 3.64 -11.52
C LEU A 179 -9.87 4.95 -11.69
N THR A 180 -9.42 5.58 -10.58
CA THR A 180 -8.74 6.86 -10.63
C THR A 180 -7.37 6.73 -11.27
N SER A 181 -7.11 7.51 -12.33
CA SER A 181 -5.80 7.56 -12.98
C SER A 181 -4.93 8.66 -12.39
N GLN A 182 -3.67 8.31 -12.12
CA GLN A 182 -2.56 9.20 -11.75
C GLN A 182 -1.44 9.12 -12.80
N ALA A 183 -1.66 8.36 -13.88
CA ALA A 183 -0.63 8.02 -14.84
C ALA A 183 0.00 9.24 -15.52
N ASP A 184 -0.77 10.28 -15.80
CA ASP A 184 -0.27 11.49 -16.46
C ASP A 184 0.57 12.37 -15.54
N GLU A 185 0.51 12.12 -14.22
CA GLU A 185 1.29 12.83 -13.21
C GLU A 185 2.65 12.17 -12.92
N LEU A 186 2.86 10.90 -13.32
CA LEU A 186 4.10 10.14 -13.06
C LEU A 186 5.38 10.85 -13.54
N PRO A 187 5.41 11.51 -14.73
CA PRO A 187 6.60 12.27 -15.15
C PRO A 187 6.94 13.44 -14.24
N GLY A 188 5.98 13.91 -13.42
CA GLY A 188 6.15 14.98 -12.45
C GLY A 188 6.58 14.52 -11.05
N LEU A 189 6.71 13.22 -10.80
CA LEU A 189 7.15 12.72 -9.50
C LEU A 189 8.60 13.14 -9.23
N ARG A 190 8.81 13.86 -8.12
CA ARG A 190 10.11 14.48 -7.79
C ARG A 190 10.94 13.69 -6.79
N VAL A 191 10.38 12.62 -6.22
CA VAL A 191 11.07 11.80 -5.23
C VAL A 191 11.61 10.51 -5.85
N PRO A 192 12.75 9.97 -5.38
CA PRO A 192 13.22 8.66 -5.79
C PRO A 192 12.13 7.61 -5.58
N ALA A 193 11.90 6.75 -6.58
CA ALA A 193 10.85 5.75 -6.51
C ALA A 193 11.30 4.37 -6.98
N CYS A 194 10.80 3.34 -6.29
CA CYS A 194 11.00 1.94 -6.63
C CYS A 194 9.67 1.18 -6.56
N SER A 195 9.40 0.31 -7.54
CA SER A 195 8.28 -0.64 -7.48
C SER A 195 8.81 -2.06 -7.33
N ILE A 196 8.33 -2.76 -6.31
CA ILE A 196 8.49 -4.19 -6.12
C ILE A 196 7.32 -4.87 -6.82
N ILE A 197 7.62 -5.67 -7.83
CA ILE A 197 6.64 -6.29 -8.73
C ILE A 197 6.62 -7.79 -8.50
N GLY A 198 5.43 -8.36 -8.33
CA GLY A 198 5.24 -9.81 -8.21
C GLY A 198 5.14 -10.46 -9.60
N GLY A 199 6.02 -11.42 -9.91
CA GLY A 199 6.02 -12.13 -11.20
C GLY A 199 4.82 -13.05 -11.39
N LYS A 200 4.15 -13.43 -10.29
CA LYS A 200 2.91 -14.23 -10.28
C LYS A 200 1.68 -13.42 -9.85
N ASP A 201 1.77 -12.09 -9.90
CA ASP A 201 0.63 -11.23 -9.59
C ASP A 201 -0.48 -11.41 -10.64
N VAL A 202 -1.67 -11.77 -10.19
CA VAL A 202 -2.87 -11.96 -11.03
C VAL A 202 -3.92 -10.86 -10.78
N VAL A 203 -3.62 -9.90 -9.92
CA VAL A 203 -4.50 -8.77 -9.56
C VAL A 203 -4.10 -7.51 -10.31
N VAL A 204 -2.79 -7.22 -10.33
CA VAL A 204 -2.24 -6.03 -10.97
C VAL A 204 -1.35 -6.44 -12.13
N ASP A 205 -1.62 -5.89 -13.31
CA ASP A 205 -0.88 -6.24 -14.52
C ASP A 205 0.59 -5.83 -14.42
N GLN A 206 1.48 -6.82 -14.56
CA GLN A 206 2.92 -6.62 -14.47
C GLN A 206 3.47 -5.67 -15.53
N ALA A 207 2.94 -5.74 -16.76
CA ALA A 207 3.40 -4.89 -17.85
C ALA A 207 3.00 -3.43 -17.60
N ALA A 208 1.81 -3.21 -17.05
CA ALA A 208 1.34 -1.88 -16.64
C ALA A 208 2.20 -1.31 -15.50
N GLN A 209 2.54 -2.12 -14.47
CA GLN A 209 3.45 -1.67 -13.41
C GLN A 209 4.84 -1.28 -13.95
N LEU A 210 5.38 -2.05 -14.89
CA LEU A 210 6.65 -1.71 -15.54
C LEU A 210 6.56 -0.45 -16.40
N ASP A 211 5.43 -0.21 -17.05
CA ASP A 211 5.19 1.01 -17.80
C ASP A 211 5.10 2.23 -16.89
N ASP A 212 4.38 2.12 -15.77
CA ASP A 212 4.33 3.15 -14.74
C ASP A 212 5.74 3.54 -14.27
N VAL A 213 6.59 2.55 -13.96
CA VAL A 213 8.00 2.80 -13.55
C VAL A 213 8.80 3.52 -14.62
N ARG A 214 8.64 3.16 -15.91
CA ARG A 214 9.33 3.82 -17.02
C ARG A 214 8.96 5.29 -17.19
N ARG A 215 7.74 5.67 -16.76
CA ARG A 215 7.25 7.05 -16.80
C ARG A 215 7.75 7.91 -15.65
N ILE A 216 8.26 7.30 -14.57
CA ILE A 216 8.84 7.99 -13.40
C ILE A 216 10.29 8.33 -13.69
N PRO A 217 10.73 9.62 -13.58
CA PRO A 217 12.13 9.99 -13.71
C PRO A 217 13.02 9.24 -12.72
N GLY A 218 13.98 8.45 -13.22
CA GLY A 218 14.84 7.61 -12.38
C GLY A 218 14.14 6.46 -11.65
N GLY A 219 12.92 6.12 -12.06
CA GLY A 219 12.14 5.01 -11.47
C GLY A 219 12.87 3.68 -11.55
N ARG A 220 12.82 2.91 -10.46
CA ARG A 220 13.44 1.58 -10.35
C ARG A 220 12.37 0.50 -10.21
N ALA A 221 12.65 -0.69 -10.72
CA ALA A 221 11.78 -1.86 -10.55
C ALA A 221 12.58 -3.06 -10.05
N VAL A 222 11.99 -3.81 -9.13
CA VAL A 222 12.48 -5.11 -8.67
C VAL A 222 11.41 -6.15 -8.95
N LEU A 223 11.73 -7.15 -9.77
CA LEU A 223 10.84 -8.25 -10.10
C LEU A 223 11.10 -9.45 -9.18
N LEU A 224 10.13 -9.81 -8.37
CA LEU A 224 10.12 -11.02 -7.55
C LEU A 224 9.37 -12.13 -8.31
N SER A 225 10.08 -12.87 -9.16
CA SER A 225 9.50 -13.80 -10.14
C SER A 225 8.59 -14.88 -9.57
N ASP A 226 8.85 -15.29 -8.32
CA ASP A 226 8.14 -16.38 -7.64
C ASP A 226 7.02 -15.93 -6.70
N LEU A 227 6.83 -14.61 -6.53
CA LEU A 227 5.84 -14.03 -5.64
C LEU A 227 4.67 -13.40 -6.41
N GLY A 228 3.49 -13.39 -5.77
CA GLY A 228 2.26 -12.83 -6.30
C GLY A 228 1.84 -11.54 -5.59
N HIS A 229 0.55 -11.23 -5.69
CA HIS A 229 -0.03 -10.00 -5.11
C HIS A 229 0.09 -9.92 -3.58
N LEU A 230 0.07 -11.05 -2.89
CA LEU A 230 0.16 -11.11 -1.44
C LEU A 230 1.60 -11.27 -0.92
N CYS A 231 2.61 -10.89 -1.72
CA CYS A 231 4.03 -11.02 -1.39
C CYS A 231 4.41 -10.44 -0.02
N GLY A 232 3.79 -9.35 0.40
CA GLY A 232 4.01 -8.73 1.70
C GLY A 232 3.60 -9.60 2.89
N LEU A 233 2.64 -10.49 2.70
CA LEU A 233 2.20 -11.47 3.71
C LEU A 233 2.95 -12.79 3.57
N GLU A 234 3.20 -13.24 2.35
CA GLU A 234 3.80 -14.53 2.05
C GLU A 234 5.31 -14.56 2.30
N ARG A 235 6.01 -13.49 1.95
CA ARG A 235 7.46 -13.33 2.09
C ARG A 235 7.84 -11.93 2.57
N PRO A 236 7.41 -11.55 3.77
CA PRO A 236 7.70 -10.23 4.34
C PRO A 236 9.21 -9.95 4.49
N ASP A 237 10.01 -10.99 4.70
CA ASP A 237 11.46 -10.94 4.75
C ASP A 237 12.08 -10.45 3.43
N VAL A 238 11.63 -11.02 2.31
CA VAL A 238 12.11 -10.65 0.97
C VAL A 238 11.70 -9.22 0.63
N VAL A 239 10.45 -8.87 0.85
CA VAL A 239 9.94 -7.52 0.59
C VAL A 239 10.68 -6.47 1.42
N ALA A 240 10.91 -6.73 2.71
CA ALA A 240 11.65 -5.82 3.58
C ALA A 240 13.12 -5.63 3.15
N ASN A 241 13.76 -6.69 2.66
CA ASN A 241 15.12 -6.61 2.14
C ASN A 241 15.20 -5.68 0.91
N GLU A 242 14.24 -5.78 -0.02
CA GLU A 242 14.21 -4.91 -1.20
C GLU A 242 13.93 -3.44 -0.83
N ILE A 243 13.00 -3.21 0.12
CA ILE A 243 12.76 -1.87 0.67
C ILE A 243 14.06 -1.31 1.25
N THR A 244 14.74 -2.06 2.12
CA THR A 244 15.98 -1.63 2.77
C THR A 244 17.07 -1.34 1.74
N ALA A 245 17.27 -2.23 0.78
CA ALA A 245 18.28 -2.09 -0.27
C ALA A 245 18.07 -0.79 -1.06
N PHE A 246 16.85 -0.48 -1.46
CA PHE A 246 16.54 0.76 -2.18
C PHE A 246 16.74 2.00 -1.30
N LEU A 247 16.14 2.03 -0.10
CA LEU A 247 16.18 3.22 0.75
C LEU A 247 17.60 3.56 1.22
N THR A 248 18.47 2.56 1.42
CA THR A 248 19.87 2.79 1.75
C THR A 248 20.63 3.50 0.61
N THR A 249 20.28 3.24 -0.65
CA THR A 249 20.90 3.97 -1.78
C THR A 249 20.52 5.45 -1.79
N VAL A 250 19.26 5.76 -1.44
CA VAL A 250 18.77 7.15 -1.37
C VAL A 250 19.46 7.95 -0.27
N ASP A 251 19.67 7.35 0.90
CA ASP A 251 20.35 8.02 2.02
C ASP A 251 21.82 8.35 1.70
N THR A 252 22.51 7.48 0.96
CA THR A 252 23.92 7.70 0.58
C THR A 252 24.10 8.76 -0.51
N GLU A 253 23.09 8.99 -1.35
CA GLU A 253 23.12 10.00 -2.43
C GLU A 253 22.75 11.41 -1.92
N SER A 254 22.16 11.50 -0.71
CA SER A 254 21.66 12.76 -0.12
C SER A 254 22.62 13.38 0.91
N GLY A 255 23.70 12.70 1.27
CA GLY A 255 24.75 13.13 2.23
C GLY A 255 26.03 13.54 1.54
#